data_2f3fc4954d1e38a4d6908acc6e675863
#
_entry.id   2f3fc4954d1e38a4d6908acc6e675863
#
_cell.length_a   1.000
_cell.length_b   1.000
_cell.length_c   1.000
_cell.angle_alpha   90.00
_cell.angle_beta   90.00
_cell.angle_gamma   90.00
#
_symmetry.space_group_name_H-M   'P 1'
#
loop_
_entity.id
_entity.type
_entity.pdbx_description
1 polymer ?
#
loop_
_entity_poly.entity_id
_entity_poly.type
_entity_poly.pdbx_seq_one_letter_code
_entity_poly.pdbx_strand_id
1 'polypeptide(L)'
;MNTYVTGSTIRQLREAKGLTQAELAGMLSVSAKTISKWETAKGLPDISLLEPLAAALGVSVLELMQGEPIINRNRAANLLRSKLYVCPLCGNVLHATGQAVVSCCGITLPALDIAEAEDADEHHQLTVERVEDELFVTLHHPMEKNHYISFLAYLTGDKLQLVKLYPEGDASAHFSLRGAGVLYFYCNCHGLMKAPDFRTATRRTSPQKIHLREPDEGDREQVMAYREEFLAINSRMDGTSALDKYADFDAWLAQLRKLKDPATTPAGLVPATEYLALDEHEHLVGMTNLRHRLNDYLLTYGGHIGYSVRPSERQNGYATQMLRLTLEKAKERDIEKVRICCDHYNVASAKTIRANGGVLEDEQFDSSDGTLTQRYWIQNK
;
A
#
# COMPACT_ATOMS: atom_id res chain seq x y z
N MET A 1 -14.42 -30.89 -32.56
CA MET A 1 -13.83 -31.35 -31.30
C MET A 1 -13.45 -32.81 -31.47
N ASN A 2 -12.19 -33.12 -31.65
CA ASN A 2 -11.75 -34.52 -31.65
C ASN A 2 -11.67 -34.99 -30.19
N THR A 3 -12.71 -35.69 -29.75
CA THR A 3 -12.92 -36.19 -28.38
C THR A 3 -12.12 -37.46 -28.08
N TYR A 4 -11.06 -37.74 -28.82
CA TYR A 4 -10.29 -38.97 -28.63
C TYR A 4 -8.96 -38.64 -27.97
N VAL A 5 -8.79 -39.10 -26.74
CA VAL A 5 -7.47 -39.43 -26.22
C VAL A 5 -6.86 -40.38 -27.25
N THR A 6 -6.01 -39.87 -28.12
CA THR A 6 -5.43 -40.71 -29.14
C THR A 6 -4.40 -41.62 -28.51
N GLY A 7 -4.51 -42.94 -28.74
CA GLY A 7 -3.52 -43.89 -28.22
C GLY A 7 -2.08 -43.48 -28.56
N SER A 8 -1.89 -42.80 -29.69
CA SER A 8 -0.61 -42.21 -30.09
C SER A 8 -0.11 -41.17 -29.09
N THR A 9 -0.96 -40.35 -28.47
CA THR A 9 -0.56 -39.37 -27.48
C THR A 9 -0.07 -40.03 -26.21
N ILE A 10 -0.78 -41.03 -25.69
CA ILE A 10 -0.34 -41.82 -24.54
C ILE A 10 1.04 -42.43 -24.79
N ARG A 11 1.24 -43.02 -25.97
CA ARG A 11 2.50 -43.60 -26.38
C ARG A 11 3.63 -42.58 -26.46
N GLN A 12 3.42 -41.45 -27.11
CA GLN A 12 4.42 -40.36 -27.22
C GLN A 12 4.82 -39.80 -25.87
N LEU A 13 3.86 -39.54 -25.00
CA LEU A 13 4.13 -39.03 -23.65
C LEU A 13 4.87 -40.03 -22.78
N ARG A 14 4.52 -41.33 -22.86
CA ARG A 14 5.23 -42.40 -22.17
C ARG A 14 6.67 -42.53 -22.67
N GLU A 15 6.88 -42.55 -23.98
CA GLU A 15 8.20 -42.66 -24.59
C GLU A 15 9.06 -41.41 -24.28
N ALA A 16 8.48 -40.20 -24.29
CA ALA A 16 9.17 -38.98 -23.87
C ALA A 16 9.65 -39.01 -22.42
N LYS A 17 8.96 -39.76 -21.56
CA LYS A 17 9.38 -40.02 -20.16
C LYS A 17 10.32 -41.21 -20.00
N GLY A 18 10.63 -41.92 -21.08
CA GLY A 18 11.49 -43.12 -21.03
C GLY A 18 10.83 -44.32 -20.36
N LEU A 19 9.51 -44.32 -20.18
CA LEU A 19 8.80 -45.41 -19.51
C LEU A 19 8.48 -46.57 -20.47
N THR A 20 8.60 -47.78 -20.01
CA THR A 20 8.06 -48.98 -20.67
C THR A 20 6.56 -49.09 -20.45
N GLN A 21 5.84 -49.85 -21.29
CA GLN A 21 4.42 -50.13 -21.05
C GLN A 21 4.16 -50.85 -19.72
N ALA A 22 5.12 -51.67 -19.26
CA ALA A 22 5.00 -52.39 -17.98
C ALA A 22 5.15 -51.42 -16.77
N GLU A 23 6.07 -50.48 -16.84
CA GLU A 23 6.26 -49.47 -15.79
C GLU A 23 5.04 -48.53 -15.67
N LEU A 24 4.53 -48.01 -16.81
CA LEU A 24 3.32 -47.22 -16.77
C LEU A 24 2.11 -48.02 -16.25
N ALA A 25 2.00 -49.28 -16.63
CA ALA A 25 0.96 -50.19 -16.13
C ALA A 25 1.04 -50.39 -14.63
N GLY A 26 2.26 -50.55 -14.09
CA GLY A 26 2.50 -50.66 -12.66
C GLY A 26 2.07 -49.42 -11.88
N MET A 27 2.36 -48.23 -12.41
CA MET A 27 1.94 -46.96 -11.80
C MET A 27 0.42 -46.80 -11.69
N LEU A 28 -0.31 -47.38 -12.66
CA LEU A 28 -1.77 -47.30 -12.75
C LEU A 28 -2.51 -48.53 -12.22
N SER A 29 -1.77 -49.51 -11.67
CA SER A 29 -2.33 -50.79 -11.20
C SER A 29 -3.16 -51.52 -12.28
N VAL A 30 -2.72 -51.46 -13.53
CA VAL A 30 -3.33 -52.16 -14.68
C VAL A 30 -2.34 -53.12 -15.34
N SER A 31 -2.79 -53.91 -16.33
CA SER A 31 -1.87 -54.79 -17.07
C SER A 31 -1.15 -54.03 -18.20
N ALA A 32 0.08 -54.46 -18.55
CA ALA A 32 0.81 -53.92 -19.71
C ALA A 32 0.00 -54.10 -21.02
N LYS A 33 -0.81 -55.17 -21.10
CA LYS A 33 -1.73 -55.40 -22.22
C LYS A 33 -2.83 -54.33 -22.33
N THR A 34 -3.24 -53.78 -21.17
CA THR A 34 -4.20 -52.65 -21.12
C THR A 34 -3.58 -51.37 -21.71
N ILE A 35 -2.34 -51.05 -21.31
CA ILE A 35 -1.60 -49.92 -21.89
C ILE A 35 -1.44 -50.07 -23.40
N SER A 36 -1.04 -51.27 -23.86
CA SER A 36 -0.87 -51.57 -25.28
C SER A 36 -2.18 -51.41 -26.07
N LYS A 37 -3.35 -51.78 -25.47
CA LYS A 37 -4.66 -51.58 -26.09
C LYS A 37 -4.98 -50.06 -26.25
N TRP A 38 -4.65 -49.27 -25.24
CA TRP A 38 -4.87 -47.83 -25.29
C TRP A 38 -3.97 -47.17 -26.36
N GLU A 39 -2.69 -47.48 -26.36
CA GLU A 39 -1.72 -46.97 -27.33
C GLU A 39 -2.00 -47.35 -28.79
N THR A 40 -2.68 -48.48 -29.00
CA THR A 40 -3.09 -48.95 -30.34
C THR A 40 -4.55 -48.59 -30.70
N ALA A 41 -5.19 -47.71 -29.91
CA ALA A 41 -6.59 -47.28 -30.08
C ALA A 41 -7.62 -48.45 -30.09
N LYS A 42 -7.28 -49.59 -29.50
CA LYS A 42 -8.17 -50.75 -29.34
C LYS A 42 -8.96 -50.73 -28.02
N GLY A 43 -8.88 -49.64 -27.30
CA GLY A 43 -9.62 -49.36 -26.07
C GLY A 43 -9.23 -47.98 -25.57
N LEU A 44 -10.04 -47.44 -24.65
CA LEU A 44 -9.81 -46.14 -23.99
C LEU A 44 -9.60 -46.37 -22.50
N PRO A 45 -8.84 -45.49 -21.81
CA PRO A 45 -8.82 -45.48 -20.38
C PRO A 45 -10.20 -45.21 -19.80
N ASP A 46 -10.53 -45.86 -18.69
CA ASP A 46 -11.70 -45.51 -17.89
C ASP A 46 -11.58 -44.11 -17.35
N ILE A 47 -12.69 -43.41 -17.17
CA ILE A 47 -12.71 -42.04 -16.67
C ILE A 47 -12.02 -41.91 -15.31
N SER A 48 -12.10 -42.93 -14.46
CA SER A 48 -11.41 -43.01 -13.17
C SER A 48 -9.89 -43.11 -13.26
N LEU A 49 -9.36 -43.49 -14.41
CA LEU A 49 -7.93 -43.63 -14.69
C LEU A 49 -7.34 -42.40 -15.40
N LEU A 50 -8.15 -41.45 -15.85
CA LEU A 50 -7.66 -40.29 -16.60
C LEU A 50 -6.73 -39.41 -15.74
N GLU A 51 -7.10 -39.14 -14.51
CA GLU A 51 -6.28 -38.31 -13.60
C GLU A 51 -4.98 -39.02 -13.19
N PRO A 52 -4.98 -40.30 -12.73
CA PRO A 52 -3.77 -41.05 -12.49
C PRO A 52 -2.86 -41.19 -13.72
N LEU A 53 -3.42 -41.38 -14.90
CA LEU A 53 -2.69 -41.48 -16.17
C LEU A 53 -2.03 -40.14 -16.54
N ALA A 54 -2.77 -39.04 -16.42
CA ALA A 54 -2.26 -37.70 -16.67
C ALA A 54 -1.13 -37.35 -15.70
N ALA A 55 -1.30 -37.65 -14.40
CA ALA A 55 -0.27 -37.49 -13.37
C ALA A 55 0.98 -38.34 -13.65
N ALA A 56 0.82 -39.60 -14.02
CA ALA A 56 1.93 -40.50 -14.39
C ALA A 56 2.69 -39.99 -15.63
N LEU A 57 1.99 -39.44 -16.59
CA LEU A 57 2.58 -38.86 -17.81
C LEU A 57 3.06 -37.41 -17.62
N GLY A 58 2.74 -36.76 -16.48
CA GLY A 58 3.16 -35.38 -16.14
C GLY A 58 2.49 -34.31 -16.98
N VAL A 59 1.26 -34.54 -17.35
CA VAL A 59 0.40 -33.63 -18.13
C VAL A 59 -0.92 -33.42 -17.39
N SER A 60 -1.69 -32.43 -17.78
CA SER A 60 -3.06 -32.30 -17.30
C SER A 60 -4.00 -33.28 -18.03
N VAL A 61 -5.15 -33.58 -17.45
CA VAL A 61 -6.18 -34.40 -18.11
C VAL A 61 -6.63 -33.74 -19.42
N LEU A 62 -6.66 -32.40 -19.45
CA LEU A 62 -7.03 -31.64 -20.64
C LEU A 62 -6.03 -31.84 -21.78
N GLU A 63 -4.74 -31.79 -21.51
CA GLU A 63 -3.66 -32.05 -22.48
C GLU A 63 -3.74 -33.50 -23.01
N LEU A 64 -3.95 -34.43 -22.09
CA LEU A 64 -4.12 -35.83 -22.44
C LEU A 64 -5.34 -36.04 -23.39
N MET A 65 -6.45 -35.32 -23.17
CA MET A 65 -7.66 -35.41 -23.97
C MET A 65 -7.55 -34.65 -25.30
N GLN A 66 -6.80 -33.56 -25.36
CA GLN A 66 -6.59 -32.75 -26.57
C GLN A 66 -5.59 -33.39 -27.54
N GLY A 67 -4.74 -34.28 -27.03
CA GLY A 67 -3.75 -34.96 -27.84
C GLY A 67 -2.52 -34.14 -28.26
N GLU A 68 -2.46 -32.91 -27.83
CA GLU A 68 -1.34 -32.00 -28.06
C GLU A 68 -0.67 -31.61 -26.73
N PRO A 69 0.63 -31.87 -26.57
CA PRO A 69 1.34 -31.32 -25.41
C PRO A 69 1.29 -29.80 -25.52
N ILE A 70 0.87 -29.13 -24.43
CA ILE A 70 0.93 -27.67 -24.37
C ILE A 70 2.39 -27.29 -24.29
N ILE A 71 2.99 -27.04 -25.45
CA ILE A 71 4.33 -26.45 -25.51
C ILE A 71 4.20 -25.04 -24.94
N ASN A 72 4.85 -24.80 -23.81
CA ASN A 72 4.95 -23.48 -23.22
C ASN A 72 5.71 -22.55 -24.20
N ARG A 73 4.98 -22.03 -25.17
CA ARG A 73 5.44 -20.95 -26.03
C ARG A 73 5.39 -19.70 -25.14
N ASN A 74 6.51 -19.37 -24.52
CA ASN A 74 6.65 -18.19 -23.68
C ASN A 74 6.11 -16.94 -24.42
N ARG A 75 4.80 -16.73 -24.30
CA ARG A 75 4.15 -15.52 -24.81
C ARG A 75 4.30 -14.48 -23.70
N ALA A 76 5.10 -13.45 -23.99
CA ALA A 76 5.19 -12.29 -23.11
C ALA A 76 3.78 -11.74 -22.84
N ALA A 77 3.22 -12.04 -21.67
CA ALA A 77 1.95 -11.51 -21.22
C ALA A 77 2.22 -10.28 -20.36
N ASN A 78 1.58 -9.17 -20.69
CA ASN A 78 1.56 -7.97 -19.86
C ASN A 78 0.67 -8.24 -18.65
N LEU A 79 1.19 -8.05 -17.43
CA LEU A 79 0.46 -8.27 -16.17
C LEU A 79 -0.82 -7.43 -16.06
N LEU A 80 -0.93 -6.30 -16.76
CA LEU A 80 -2.18 -5.51 -16.82
C LEU A 80 -3.39 -6.28 -17.40
N ARG A 81 -3.15 -7.43 -18.05
CA ARG A 81 -4.20 -8.35 -18.52
C ARG A 81 -4.55 -9.45 -17.52
N SER A 82 -3.94 -9.41 -16.35
CA SER A 82 -4.15 -10.40 -15.30
C SER A 82 -5.61 -10.50 -14.89
N LYS A 83 -5.99 -11.68 -14.45
CA LYS A 83 -7.28 -11.99 -13.86
C LYS A 83 -7.11 -12.34 -12.39
N LEU A 84 -8.00 -11.81 -11.57
CA LEU A 84 -8.10 -12.10 -10.14
C LEU A 84 -9.30 -13.02 -9.90
N TYR A 85 -9.18 -13.89 -8.93
CA TYR A 85 -10.18 -14.86 -8.51
C TYR A 85 -10.25 -14.87 -6.99
N VAL A 86 -11.44 -14.97 -6.44
CA VAL A 86 -11.64 -15.13 -4.99
C VAL A 86 -12.50 -16.37 -4.74
N CYS A 87 -12.04 -17.24 -3.86
CA CYS A 87 -12.83 -18.40 -3.45
C CYS A 87 -13.89 -17.98 -2.42
N PRO A 88 -15.19 -18.17 -2.70
CA PRO A 88 -16.24 -17.78 -1.77
C PRO A 88 -16.29 -18.64 -0.51
N LEU A 89 -15.65 -19.83 -0.51
CA LEU A 89 -15.64 -20.75 0.63
C LEU A 89 -14.50 -20.47 1.64
N CYS A 90 -13.29 -20.14 1.16
CA CYS A 90 -12.13 -19.95 2.03
C CYS A 90 -11.50 -18.57 1.95
N GLY A 91 -12.01 -17.66 1.10
CA GLY A 91 -11.46 -16.31 0.92
C GLY A 91 -10.08 -16.28 0.25
N ASN A 92 -9.61 -17.40 -0.34
CA ASN A 92 -8.32 -17.45 -1.03
C ASN A 92 -8.36 -16.55 -2.26
N VAL A 93 -7.32 -15.72 -2.42
CA VAL A 93 -7.14 -14.82 -3.55
C VAL A 93 -6.13 -15.44 -4.50
N LEU A 94 -6.52 -15.64 -5.74
CA LEU A 94 -5.71 -16.27 -6.78
C LEU A 94 -5.53 -15.30 -7.94
N HIS A 95 -4.41 -15.41 -8.64
CA HIS A 95 -4.03 -14.55 -9.74
C HIS A 95 -3.55 -15.38 -10.92
N ALA A 96 -3.97 -15.01 -12.12
CA ALA A 96 -3.45 -15.57 -13.36
C ALA A 96 -3.07 -14.45 -14.33
N THR A 97 -1.92 -14.59 -15.00
CA THR A 97 -1.41 -13.59 -15.97
C THR A 97 -2.17 -13.57 -17.30
N GLY A 98 -3.17 -14.45 -17.44
CA GLY A 98 -4.03 -14.59 -18.61
C GLY A 98 -5.27 -15.38 -18.28
N GLN A 99 -5.94 -15.86 -19.31
CA GLN A 99 -7.13 -16.70 -19.14
C GLN A 99 -6.71 -18.08 -18.60
N ALA A 100 -7.29 -18.46 -17.46
CA ALA A 100 -7.01 -19.73 -16.81
C ALA A 100 -8.28 -20.37 -16.25
N VAL A 101 -8.29 -21.69 -16.14
CA VAL A 101 -9.29 -22.44 -15.36
C VAL A 101 -8.67 -22.60 -13.96
N VAL A 102 -9.29 -21.95 -12.98
CA VAL A 102 -8.81 -21.91 -11.59
C VAL A 102 -9.82 -22.64 -10.72
N SER A 103 -9.35 -23.54 -9.87
CA SER A 103 -10.20 -24.26 -8.92
C SER A 103 -9.69 -24.09 -7.50
N CYS A 104 -10.61 -23.90 -6.54
CA CYS A 104 -10.31 -23.84 -5.12
C CYS A 104 -11.48 -24.47 -4.34
N CYS A 105 -11.18 -25.19 -3.26
CA CYS A 105 -12.19 -25.86 -2.42
C CYS A 105 -13.20 -26.73 -3.20
N GLY A 106 -12.74 -27.36 -4.29
CA GLY A 106 -13.56 -28.25 -5.12
C GLY A 106 -14.50 -27.54 -6.09
N ILE A 107 -14.44 -26.23 -6.21
CA ILE A 107 -15.22 -25.44 -7.17
C ILE A 107 -14.34 -24.76 -8.21
N THR A 108 -14.82 -24.61 -9.44
CA THR A 108 -14.16 -23.79 -10.47
C THR A 108 -14.55 -22.33 -10.26
N LEU A 109 -13.54 -21.46 -10.14
CA LEU A 109 -13.73 -20.05 -9.89
C LEU A 109 -13.84 -19.27 -11.21
N PRO A 110 -14.88 -18.44 -11.38
CA PRO A 110 -14.89 -17.46 -12.46
C PRO A 110 -13.86 -16.35 -12.16
N ALA A 111 -13.29 -15.75 -13.20
CA ALA A 111 -12.55 -14.52 -13.05
C ALA A 111 -13.50 -13.43 -12.52
N LEU A 112 -12.99 -12.57 -11.62
CA LEU A 112 -13.77 -11.46 -11.11
C LEU A 112 -14.05 -10.45 -12.23
N ASP A 113 -15.29 -10.01 -12.33
CA ASP A 113 -15.67 -8.86 -13.14
C ASP A 113 -15.21 -7.57 -12.43
N ILE A 114 -14.78 -6.59 -13.23
CA ILE A 114 -14.24 -5.34 -12.73
C ILE A 114 -15.31 -4.26 -12.93
N ALA A 115 -15.73 -3.62 -11.83
CA ALA A 115 -16.53 -2.40 -11.86
C ALA A 115 -15.62 -1.17 -11.79
N GLU A 116 -16.01 -0.06 -12.43
CA GLU A 116 -15.31 1.23 -12.26
C GLU A 116 -15.74 1.87 -10.94
N ALA A 117 -14.78 2.40 -10.18
CA ALA A 117 -15.06 2.98 -8.86
C ALA A 117 -15.74 4.37 -8.95
N GLU A 118 -15.91 4.94 -10.14
CA GLU A 118 -16.71 6.15 -10.36
C GLU A 118 -18.20 5.93 -10.04
N ASP A 119 -18.66 4.68 -10.11
CA ASP A 119 -20.01 4.25 -9.71
C ASP A 119 -20.09 3.85 -8.22
N ALA A 120 -18.99 3.99 -7.49
CA ALA A 120 -18.92 3.60 -6.07
C ALA A 120 -19.72 4.57 -5.19
N ASP A 121 -20.43 4.01 -4.23
CA ASP A 121 -21.14 4.77 -3.21
C ASP A 121 -20.15 5.50 -2.25
N GLU A 122 -20.68 6.32 -1.34
CA GLU A 122 -19.88 7.08 -0.38
C GLU A 122 -19.02 6.19 0.55
N HIS A 123 -19.31 4.89 0.65
CA HIS A 123 -18.55 3.93 1.47
C HIS A 123 -17.37 3.27 0.71
N HIS A 124 -17.19 3.56 -0.56
CA HIS A 124 -16.09 3.05 -1.39
C HIS A 124 -15.22 4.16 -1.96
N GLN A 125 -15.26 5.34 -1.36
CA GLN A 125 -14.41 6.45 -1.78
C GLN A 125 -12.95 6.15 -1.46
N LEU A 126 -12.14 6.24 -2.49
CA LEU A 126 -10.73 5.92 -2.44
C LEU A 126 -9.90 7.21 -2.50
N THR A 127 -9.01 7.35 -1.53
CA THR A 127 -8.00 8.42 -1.52
C THR A 127 -6.64 7.81 -1.83
N VAL A 128 -5.93 8.37 -2.79
CA VAL A 128 -4.58 7.94 -3.16
C VAL A 128 -3.62 9.09 -2.93
N GLU A 129 -2.71 8.90 -2.01
CA GLU A 129 -1.63 9.83 -1.74
C GLU A 129 -0.32 9.24 -2.30
N ARG A 130 0.38 10.05 -3.11
CA ARG A 130 1.70 9.67 -3.58
C ARG A 130 2.76 10.25 -2.65
N VAL A 131 3.54 9.38 -2.02
CA VAL A 131 4.64 9.76 -1.14
C VAL A 131 5.93 9.27 -1.77
N GLU A 132 6.70 10.18 -2.39
CA GLU A 132 7.93 9.84 -3.14
C GLU A 132 7.71 8.71 -4.15
N ASP A 133 8.26 7.51 -3.89
CA ASP A 133 8.16 6.32 -4.72
C ASP A 133 7.10 5.32 -4.24
N GLU A 134 6.17 5.76 -3.39
CA GLU A 134 5.07 4.94 -2.88
C GLU A 134 3.71 5.60 -3.10
N LEU A 135 2.69 4.74 -3.19
CA LEU A 135 1.30 5.13 -3.09
C LEU A 135 0.79 4.72 -1.72
N PHE A 136 0.26 5.66 -0.97
CA PHE A 136 -0.58 5.38 0.19
C PHE A 136 -2.03 5.44 -0.24
N VAL A 137 -2.72 4.34 -0.05
CA VAL A 137 -4.12 4.17 -0.48
C VAL A 137 -4.97 3.99 0.75
N THR A 138 -6.01 4.80 0.88
CA THR A 138 -7.00 4.70 1.96
C THR A 138 -8.38 4.65 1.34
N LEU A 139 -9.23 3.75 1.84
CA LEU A 139 -10.65 3.73 1.51
C LEU A 139 -11.47 4.15 2.72
N HIS A 140 -12.48 4.98 2.46
CA HIS A 140 -13.53 5.25 3.45
C HIS A 140 -14.52 4.08 3.43
N HIS A 141 -14.34 3.12 4.35
CA HIS A 141 -15.14 1.90 4.40
C HIS A 141 -15.38 1.46 5.85
N PRO A 142 -16.59 0.97 6.23
CA PRO A 142 -16.92 0.61 7.61
C PRO A 142 -16.10 -0.56 8.16
N MET A 143 -15.54 -1.42 7.31
CA MET A 143 -14.68 -2.55 7.68
C MET A 143 -15.31 -3.50 8.71
N GLU A 144 -16.62 -3.72 8.62
CA GLU A 144 -17.38 -4.63 9.51
C GLU A 144 -17.12 -6.10 9.14
N LYS A 145 -17.40 -7.04 10.07
CA LYS A 145 -17.18 -8.49 9.86
C LYS A 145 -17.87 -9.08 8.63
N ASN A 146 -19.03 -8.56 8.29
CA ASN A 146 -19.84 -8.98 7.15
C ASN A 146 -19.70 -8.08 5.92
N HIS A 147 -19.06 -6.90 6.05
CA HIS A 147 -18.85 -5.94 4.98
C HIS A 147 -17.49 -5.26 5.13
N TYR A 148 -16.50 -5.68 4.33
CA TYR A 148 -15.14 -5.17 4.45
C TYR A 148 -14.38 -5.27 3.11
N ILE A 149 -13.36 -4.45 2.98
CA ILE A 149 -12.37 -4.55 1.90
C ILE A 149 -11.43 -5.71 2.21
N SER A 150 -11.45 -6.74 1.38
CA SER A 150 -10.68 -7.95 1.58
C SER A 150 -9.23 -7.83 1.11
N PHE A 151 -8.99 -7.04 0.06
CA PHE A 151 -7.63 -6.74 -0.40
C PHE A 151 -7.59 -5.47 -1.26
N LEU A 152 -6.39 -4.90 -1.34
CA LEU A 152 -5.97 -3.89 -2.29
C LEU A 152 -4.90 -4.48 -3.20
N ALA A 153 -4.92 -4.15 -4.50
CA ALA A 153 -3.94 -4.64 -5.45
C ALA A 153 -3.48 -3.54 -6.41
N TYR A 154 -2.16 -3.34 -6.50
CA TYR A 154 -1.56 -2.43 -7.48
C TYR A 154 -0.83 -3.23 -8.56
N LEU A 155 -1.27 -3.05 -9.79
CA LEU A 155 -0.83 -3.82 -10.95
C LEU A 155 -0.09 -2.91 -11.95
N THR A 156 1.16 -3.23 -12.22
CA THR A 156 1.95 -2.62 -13.31
C THR A 156 2.13 -3.61 -14.46
N GLY A 157 2.82 -3.23 -15.53
CA GLY A 157 3.11 -4.13 -16.65
C GLY A 157 3.92 -5.37 -16.27
N ASP A 158 4.71 -5.29 -15.20
CA ASP A 158 5.71 -6.28 -14.77
C ASP A 158 5.56 -6.73 -13.31
N LYS A 159 4.69 -6.10 -12.51
CA LYS A 159 4.58 -6.36 -11.08
C LYS A 159 3.15 -6.33 -10.57
N LEU A 160 2.80 -7.27 -9.72
CA LEU A 160 1.60 -7.27 -8.87
C LEU A 160 2.00 -7.08 -7.41
N GLN A 161 1.44 -6.09 -6.75
CA GLN A 161 1.51 -5.90 -5.31
C GLN A 161 0.10 -6.09 -4.75
N LEU A 162 -0.09 -7.00 -3.82
CA LEU A 162 -1.38 -7.32 -3.20
C LEU A 162 -1.23 -7.26 -1.69
N VAL A 163 -2.11 -6.49 -1.06
CA VAL A 163 -2.20 -6.37 0.39
C VAL A 163 -3.55 -6.90 0.84
N LYS A 164 -3.52 -7.95 1.65
CA LYS A 164 -4.72 -8.54 2.24
C LYS A 164 -5.15 -7.70 3.43
N LEU A 165 -6.45 -7.37 3.51
CA LEU A 165 -7.07 -6.66 4.61
C LEU A 165 -8.06 -7.55 5.35
N TYR A 166 -8.39 -7.17 6.57
CA TYR A 166 -9.26 -7.93 7.46
C TYR A 166 -10.32 -7.02 8.07
N PRO A 167 -11.49 -7.59 8.44
CA PRO A 167 -12.51 -6.83 9.16
C PRO A 167 -11.96 -6.23 10.45
N GLU A 168 -12.54 -5.12 10.88
CA GLU A 168 -12.18 -4.36 12.08
C GLU A 168 -10.75 -3.75 12.06
N GLY A 169 -10.08 -3.81 10.90
CA GLY A 169 -8.79 -3.15 10.63
C GLY A 169 -8.95 -1.95 9.71
N ASP A 170 -7.85 -1.23 9.48
CA ASP A 170 -7.83 -0.08 8.57
C ASP A 170 -7.94 -0.51 7.11
N ALA A 171 -8.77 0.20 6.34
CA ALA A 171 -8.88 0.02 4.89
C ALA A 171 -7.77 0.81 4.16
N SER A 172 -6.50 0.51 4.47
CA SER A 172 -5.36 1.23 3.90
C SER A 172 -4.19 0.31 3.52
N ALA A 173 -3.39 0.73 2.55
CA ALA A 173 -2.18 0.02 2.13
C ALA A 173 -1.15 0.94 1.49
N HIS A 174 0.11 0.49 1.51
CA HIS A 174 1.23 1.12 0.82
C HIS A 174 1.67 0.27 -0.38
N PHE A 175 1.93 0.91 -1.51
CA PHE A 175 2.44 0.26 -2.71
C PHE A 175 3.67 0.99 -3.24
N SER A 176 4.71 0.24 -3.58
CA SER A 176 5.88 0.81 -4.25
C SER A 176 5.53 1.26 -5.67
N LEU A 177 5.70 2.55 -5.97
CA LEU A 177 5.39 3.16 -7.26
C LEU A 177 6.58 2.98 -8.22
N ARG A 178 6.56 1.89 -8.99
CA ARG A 178 7.53 1.65 -10.08
C ARG A 178 6.77 1.53 -11.40
N GLY A 179 6.62 2.65 -12.11
CA GLY A 179 5.93 2.69 -13.40
C GLY A 179 4.42 2.96 -13.28
N ALA A 180 3.77 3.05 -14.45
CA ALA A 180 2.33 3.24 -14.53
C ALA A 180 1.59 1.94 -14.22
N GLY A 181 0.63 1.99 -13.33
CA GLY A 181 -0.16 0.84 -12.90
C GLY A 181 -1.64 1.16 -12.73
N VAL A 182 -2.40 0.14 -12.40
CA VAL A 182 -3.83 0.22 -12.09
C VAL A 182 -4.04 -0.28 -10.67
N LEU A 183 -4.84 0.43 -9.92
CA LEU A 183 -5.18 0.08 -8.55
C LEU A 183 -6.57 -0.57 -8.53
N TYR A 184 -6.67 -1.69 -7.86
CA TYR A 184 -7.90 -2.42 -7.63
C TYR A 184 -8.14 -2.60 -6.13
N PHE A 185 -9.40 -2.67 -5.74
CA PHE A 185 -9.81 -3.08 -4.41
C PHE A 185 -11.00 -4.04 -4.48
N TYR A 186 -11.07 -4.95 -3.55
CA TYR A 186 -12.13 -5.96 -3.51
C TYR A 186 -12.92 -5.87 -2.20
N CYS A 187 -14.19 -5.50 -2.34
CA CYS A 187 -15.18 -5.58 -1.26
C CYS A 187 -15.87 -6.95 -1.30
N ASN A 188 -15.98 -7.61 -0.15
CA ASN A 188 -16.63 -8.92 -0.07
C ASN A 188 -18.12 -8.91 -0.46
N CYS A 189 -18.78 -7.74 -0.38
CA CYS A 189 -20.19 -7.57 -0.76
C CYS A 189 -20.38 -7.05 -2.19
N HIS A 190 -19.45 -6.17 -2.68
CA HIS A 190 -19.62 -5.43 -3.94
C HIS A 190 -18.67 -5.85 -5.05
N GLY A 191 -17.74 -6.78 -4.75
CA GLY A 191 -16.84 -7.34 -5.76
C GLY A 191 -15.58 -6.51 -6.01
N LEU A 192 -14.98 -6.73 -7.19
CA LEU A 192 -13.71 -6.09 -7.59
C LEU A 192 -13.99 -4.76 -8.29
N MET A 193 -13.40 -3.69 -7.77
CA MET A 193 -13.50 -2.35 -8.33
C MET A 193 -12.13 -1.86 -8.77
N LYS A 194 -12.11 -1.09 -9.84
CA LYS A 194 -10.94 -0.40 -10.35
C LYS A 194 -11.00 1.06 -9.89
N ALA A 195 -9.93 1.51 -9.25
CA ALA A 195 -9.81 2.91 -8.84
C ALA A 195 -9.79 3.87 -10.04
N PRO A 196 -10.31 5.10 -9.90
CA PRO A 196 -10.18 6.15 -10.89
C PRO A 196 -8.71 6.39 -11.27
N ASP A 197 -8.47 6.98 -12.42
CA ASP A 197 -7.10 7.25 -12.85
C ASP A 197 -6.47 8.35 -11.97
N PHE A 198 -5.63 7.94 -11.03
CA PHE A 198 -4.94 8.83 -10.08
C PHE A 198 -3.63 9.44 -10.64
N ARG A 199 -3.33 9.22 -11.93
CA ARG A 199 -2.10 9.71 -12.58
C ARG A 199 -2.10 11.21 -12.87
N THR A 200 -3.23 11.89 -12.69
CA THR A 200 -3.39 13.31 -13.05
C THR A 200 -2.90 14.30 -11.99
N ALA A 201 -2.53 13.84 -10.79
CA ALA A 201 -1.79 14.70 -9.88
C ALA A 201 -0.35 14.88 -10.44
N THR A 202 -0.18 15.85 -11.30
CA THR A 202 1.13 16.19 -11.89
C THR A 202 2.11 16.53 -10.78
N ARG A 203 3.11 15.66 -10.59
CA ARG A 203 4.29 15.99 -9.81
C ARG A 203 4.88 17.26 -10.39
N ARG A 204 4.87 18.36 -9.65
CA ARG A 204 5.69 19.53 -10.00
C ARG A 204 7.14 19.02 -10.10
N THR A 205 7.79 19.26 -11.22
CA THR A 205 9.10 18.67 -11.59
C THR A 205 10.27 19.11 -10.72
N SER A 206 10.04 20.08 -9.85
CA SER A 206 10.95 20.47 -8.75
C SER A 206 10.14 21.10 -7.62
N PRO A 207 10.47 20.81 -6.34
CA PRO A 207 9.80 21.49 -5.23
C PRO A 207 10.10 22.99 -5.32
N GLN A 208 9.06 23.83 -5.30
CA GLN A 208 9.23 25.26 -5.16
C GLN A 208 10.00 25.55 -3.89
N LYS A 209 10.86 26.57 -3.91
CA LYS A 209 11.57 26.98 -2.71
C LYS A 209 10.58 27.49 -1.68
N ILE A 210 10.79 27.12 -0.43
CA ILE A 210 10.03 27.65 0.70
C ILE A 210 10.95 28.37 1.66
N HIS A 211 10.38 29.24 2.47
CA HIS A 211 11.05 29.85 3.60
C HIS A 211 10.19 29.68 4.86
N LEU A 212 10.85 29.81 6.02
CA LEU A 212 10.19 29.73 7.32
C LEU A 212 10.16 31.12 7.96
N ARG A 213 8.99 31.55 8.40
CA ARG A 213 8.83 32.70 9.30
C ARG A 213 7.84 32.40 10.43
N GLU A 214 7.93 33.16 11.50
CA GLU A 214 6.95 33.09 12.59
C GLU A 214 5.62 33.68 12.14
N PRO A 215 4.47 33.15 12.64
CA PRO A 215 3.15 33.69 12.34
C PRO A 215 2.93 35.06 12.99
N ASP A 216 2.18 35.91 12.31
CA ASP A 216 1.73 37.22 12.80
C ASP A 216 0.22 37.42 12.59
N GLU A 217 -0.29 38.60 12.92
CA GLU A 217 -1.72 38.93 12.84
C GLU A 217 -2.28 38.87 11.40
N GLY A 218 -1.43 39.06 10.39
CA GLY A 218 -1.81 39.03 8.98
C GLY A 218 -2.09 37.63 8.44
N ASP A 219 -1.70 36.59 9.16
CA ASP A 219 -1.79 35.20 8.70
C ASP A 219 -3.15 34.53 8.97
N ARG A 220 -4.07 35.23 9.62
CA ARG A 220 -5.36 34.71 10.08
C ARG A 220 -6.07 33.87 9.01
N GLU A 221 -6.26 34.44 7.84
CA GLU A 221 -7.03 33.80 6.77
C GLU A 221 -6.37 32.51 6.29
N GLN A 222 -5.06 32.54 6.03
CA GLN A 222 -4.32 31.37 5.53
C GLN A 222 -4.21 30.27 6.58
N VAL A 223 -3.96 30.61 7.86
CA VAL A 223 -3.84 29.65 8.94
C VAL A 223 -5.20 28.99 9.24
N MET A 224 -6.29 29.77 9.24
CA MET A 224 -7.61 29.17 9.45
C MET A 224 -8.05 28.33 8.26
N ALA A 225 -7.77 28.73 7.03
CA ALA A 225 -8.02 27.90 5.85
C ALA A 225 -7.19 26.60 5.87
N TYR A 226 -5.92 26.67 6.30
CA TYR A 226 -5.07 25.50 6.53
C TYR A 226 -5.72 24.53 7.53
N ARG A 227 -6.18 25.05 8.67
CA ARG A 227 -6.88 24.26 9.70
C ARG A 227 -8.11 23.55 9.14
N GLU A 228 -8.96 24.26 8.41
CA GLU A 228 -10.19 23.71 7.85
C GLU A 228 -9.93 22.56 6.85
N GLU A 229 -8.88 22.64 6.04
CA GLU A 229 -8.53 21.54 5.13
C GLU A 229 -8.18 20.24 5.91
N PHE A 230 -7.49 20.33 7.04
CA PHE A 230 -7.18 19.17 7.87
C PHE A 230 -8.42 18.59 8.54
N LEU A 231 -9.28 19.45 9.06
CA LEU A 231 -10.52 19.01 9.70
C LEU A 231 -11.47 18.34 8.71
N ALA A 232 -11.56 18.86 7.48
CA ALA A 232 -12.43 18.32 6.43
C ALA A 232 -12.09 16.86 6.07
N ILE A 233 -10.82 16.46 6.17
CA ILE A 233 -10.36 15.09 5.86
C ILE A 233 -10.01 14.27 7.11
N ASN A 234 -10.35 14.77 8.31
CA ASN A 234 -10.01 14.14 9.60
C ASN A 234 -8.53 13.74 9.73
N SER A 235 -7.61 14.59 9.23
CA SER A 235 -6.17 14.35 9.27
C SER A 235 -5.52 14.99 10.49
N ARG A 236 -4.50 14.37 11.07
CA ARG A 236 -3.71 14.94 12.18
C ARG A 236 -2.92 16.16 11.71
N MET A 237 -2.83 17.13 12.58
CA MET A 237 -2.20 18.46 12.35
C MET A 237 -0.98 18.62 13.26
N ASP A 238 0.02 17.73 13.06
CA ASP A 238 1.22 17.73 13.88
C ASP A 238 2.07 18.98 13.62
N GLY A 239 2.74 19.49 14.66
CA GLY A 239 3.63 20.65 14.53
C GLY A 239 2.94 21.97 14.31
N THR A 240 1.73 22.16 14.85
CA THR A 240 0.93 23.39 14.75
C THR A 240 0.57 23.98 16.11
N SER A 241 1.26 23.56 17.17
CA SER A 241 0.95 23.98 18.55
C SER A 241 -0.53 23.82 18.90
N ALA A 242 -1.12 22.66 18.52
CA ALA A 242 -2.52 22.28 18.76
C ALA A 242 -3.55 23.26 18.12
N LEU A 243 -3.28 23.76 16.91
CA LEU A 243 -4.18 24.65 16.17
C LEU A 243 -5.59 24.02 15.98
N ASP A 244 -5.69 22.69 15.91
CA ASP A 244 -6.95 21.95 15.87
C ASP A 244 -7.92 22.26 17.01
N LYS A 245 -7.39 22.62 18.18
CA LYS A 245 -8.14 22.94 19.40
C LYS A 245 -8.58 24.40 19.50
N TYR A 246 -8.13 25.25 18.60
CA TYR A 246 -8.43 26.67 18.63
C TYR A 246 -9.42 27.02 17.51
N ALA A 247 -10.62 27.49 17.90
CA ALA A 247 -11.57 28.06 16.95
C ALA A 247 -11.24 29.53 16.61
N ASP A 248 -10.45 30.19 17.48
CA ASP A 248 -10.04 31.58 17.32
C ASP A 248 -8.52 31.68 17.10
N PHE A 249 -8.15 32.32 16.00
CA PHE A 249 -6.78 32.58 15.63
C PHE A 249 -5.99 33.41 16.65
N ASP A 250 -6.61 34.46 17.22
CA ASP A 250 -5.93 35.36 18.15
C ASP A 250 -5.58 34.64 19.44
N ALA A 251 -6.45 33.74 19.91
CA ALA A 251 -6.19 32.92 21.07
C ALA A 251 -5.01 31.95 20.82
N TRP A 252 -4.94 31.36 19.62
CA TRP A 252 -3.81 30.51 19.23
C TRP A 252 -2.51 31.33 19.13
N LEU A 253 -2.53 32.47 18.44
CA LEU A 253 -1.37 33.34 18.30
C LEU A 253 -0.85 33.85 19.66
N ALA A 254 -1.77 34.21 20.58
CA ALA A 254 -1.41 34.59 21.95
C ALA A 254 -0.74 33.45 22.70
N GLN A 255 -1.18 32.20 22.50
CA GLN A 255 -0.56 31.02 23.09
C GLN A 255 0.86 30.80 22.55
N LEU A 256 1.09 30.98 21.23
CA LEU A 256 2.42 30.88 20.63
C LEU A 256 3.42 31.87 21.27
N ARG A 257 2.97 33.11 21.49
CA ARG A 257 3.77 34.14 22.15
C ARG A 257 4.18 33.72 23.57
N LYS A 258 3.27 33.10 24.32
CA LYS A 258 3.59 32.55 25.67
C LYS A 258 4.55 31.37 25.60
N LEU A 259 4.42 30.51 24.60
CA LEU A 259 5.31 29.36 24.44
C LEU A 259 6.72 29.73 24.00
N LYS A 260 6.90 30.85 23.31
CA LYS A 260 8.20 31.29 22.81
C LYS A 260 9.15 31.72 23.95
N ASP A 261 8.62 32.31 25.00
CA ASP A 261 9.40 32.81 26.15
C ASP A 261 9.37 31.78 27.29
N PRO A 262 10.54 31.29 27.75
CA PRO A 262 10.64 30.39 28.88
C PRO A 262 9.99 30.89 30.16
N ALA A 263 9.93 32.23 30.36
CA ALA A 263 9.33 32.83 31.56
C ALA A 263 7.81 32.79 31.57
N THR A 264 7.18 32.72 30.39
CA THR A 264 5.71 32.69 30.24
C THR A 264 5.17 31.33 29.78
N THR A 265 6.06 30.38 29.50
CA THR A 265 5.67 29.01 29.10
C THR A 265 4.85 28.32 30.19
N PRO A 266 3.64 27.82 29.92
CA PRO A 266 2.80 27.16 30.92
C PRO A 266 3.48 25.94 31.56
N ALA A 267 3.16 25.67 32.81
CA ALA A 267 3.67 24.48 33.51
C ALA A 267 3.33 23.18 32.76
N GLY A 268 4.31 22.28 32.67
CA GLY A 268 4.17 21.00 31.95
C GLY A 268 4.51 21.10 30.46
N LEU A 269 4.57 22.31 29.88
CA LEU A 269 5.01 22.53 28.49
C LEU A 269 6.48 22.94 28.45
N VAL A 270 7.07 22.94 27.26
CA VAL A 270 8.41 23.41 26.99
C VAL A 270 8.39 24.64 26.09
N PRO A 271 9.37 25.53 26.16
CA PRO A 271 9.49 26.62 25.21
C PRO A 271 9.58 26.10 23.78
N ALA A 272 8.84 26.74 22.87
CA ALA A 272 8.76 26.34 21.49
C ALA A 272 8.50 27.54 20.56
N THR A 273 8.97 27.44 19.32
CA THR A 273 8.68 28.42 18.27
C THR A 273 7.93 27.75 17.15
N GLU A 274 6.83 28.35 16.72
CA GLU A 274 6.05 27.95 15.56
C GLU A 274 6.53 28.69 14.32
N TYR A 275 6.61 27.99 13.19
CA TYR A 275 6.96 28.57 11.90
C TYR A 275 5.93 28.19 10.85
N LEU A 276 5.54 29.16 10.04
CA LEU A 276 4.84 28.97 8.79
C LEU A 276 5.86 28.65 7.68
N ALA A 277 5.58 27.67 6.88
CA ALA A 277 6.31 27.38 5.66
C ALA A 277 5.55 27.99 4.47
N LEU A 278 6.16 28.98 3.85
CA LEU A 278 5.57 29.75 2.76
C LEU A 278 6.35 29.49 1.48
N ASP A 279 5.65 29.38 0.35
CA ASP A 279 6.25 29.30 -0.98
C ASP A 279 6.71 30.70 -1.46
N GLU A 280 7.22 30.77 -2.68
CA GLU A 280 7.69 32.04 -3.31
C GLU A 280 6.57 33.07 -3.59
N HIS A 281 5.31 32.65 -3.45
CA HIS A 281 4.12 33.50 -3.58
C HIS A 281 3.48 33.85 -2.22
N GLU A 282 4.19 33.62 -1.12
CA GLU A 282 3.69 33.79 0.26
C GLU A 282 2.46 32.90 0.57
N HIS A 283 2.26 31.81 -0.16
CA HIS A 283 1.20 30.86 0.12
C HIS A 283 1.62 29.87 1.20
N LEU A 284 0.77 29.62 2.20
CA LEU A 284 1.02 28.71 3.31
C LEU A 284 0.92 27.25 2.86
N VAL A 285 2.05 26.56 2.74
CA VAL A 285 2.16 25.15 2.31
C VAL A 285 2.33 24.17 3.46
N GLY A 286 2.73 24.65 4.64
CA GLY A 286 2.92 23.79 5.81
C GLY A 286 3.24 24.57 7.08
N MET A 287 3.27 23.88 8.21
CA MET A 287 3.63 24.44 9.50
C MET A 287 4.60 23.51 10.21
N THR A 288 5.51 24.10 11.02
CA THR A 288 6.48 23.34 11.80
C THR A 288 6.74 24.01 13.15
N ASN A 289 6.79 23.19 14.20
CA ASN A 289 7.06 23.61 15.56
C ASN A 289 8.43 23.11 15.99
N LEU A 290 9.27 24.01 16.51
CA LEU A 290 10.56 23.70 17.11
C LEU A 290 10.50 23.89 18.63
N ARG A 291 10.61 22.81 19.38
CA ARG A 291 10.70 22.77 20.84
C ARG A 291 12.16 22.98 21.24
N HIS A 292 12.42 23.97 22.12
CA HIS A 292 13.78 24.39 22.48
C HIS A 292 14.47 23.40 23.42
N ARG A 293 13.70 22.57 24.13
CA ARG A 293 14.16 21.49 25.00
C ARG A 293 13.15 20.37 25.05
N LEU A 294 13.53 19.22 25.56
CA LEU A 294 12.64 18.08 25.76
C LEU A 294 12.35 17.90 27.26
N ASN A 295 11.10 17.56 27.57
CA ASN A 295 10.71 16.90 28.80
C ASN A 295 10.61 15.38 28.57
N ASP A 296 10.29 14.57 29.58
CA ASP A 296 10.26 13.11 29.50
C ASP A 296 9.30 12.61 28.43
N TYR A 297 8.12 13.22 28.30
CA TYR A 297 7.15 12.87 27.26
C TYR A 297 7.69 13.16 25.86
N LEU A 298 8.22 14.35 25.64
CA LEU A 298 8.78 14.74 24.34
C LEU A 298 10.03 13.93 23.99
N LEU A 299 10.83 13.56 24.98
CA LEU A 299 11.99 12.69 24.78
C LEU A 299 11.54 11.29 24.28
N THR A 300 10.38 10.82 24.72
CA THR A 300 9.87 9.49 24.39
C THR A 300 9.00 9.50 23.15
N TYR A 301 8.06 10.44 23.01
CA TYR A 301 7.00 10.36 21.98
C TYR A 301 6.91 11.58 21.06
N GLY A 302 7.37 12.77 21.46
CA GLY A 302 7.12 14.01 20.73
C GLY A 302 8.31 14.57 19.94
N GLY A 303 9.53 14.42 20.44
CA GLY A 303 10.75 14.99 19.83
C GLY A 303 10.84 16.52 19.88
N HIS A 304 11.90 17.09 19.25
CA HIS A 304 12.11 18.53 19.13
C HIS A 304 11.25 19.17 18.04
N ILE A 305 10.99 18.45 16.96
CA ILE A 305 10.32 19.00 15.77
C ILE A 305 9.06 18.22 15.46
N GLY A 306 7.95 18.94 15.34
CA GLY A 306 6.73 18.45 14.71
C GLY A 306 6.46 19.25 13.44
N TYR A 307 5.86 18.65 12.42
CA TYR A 307 5.52 19.32 11.17
C TYR A 307 4.33 18.69 10.50
N SER A 308 3.62 19.48 9.70
CA SER A 308 2.56 19.01 8.80
C SER A 308 2.54 19.85 7.52
N VAL A 309 2.21 19.19 6.41
CA VAL A 309 2.07 19.83 5.10
C VAL A 309 0.58 19.94 4.81
N ARG A 310 0.17 21.11 4.31
CA ARG A 310 -1.20 21.38 3.89
C ARG A 310 -1.73 20.25 3.00
N PRO A 311 -2.91 19.69 3.24
CA PRO A 311 -3.41 18.53 2.49
C PRO A 311 -3.34 18.69 0.97
N SER A 312 -3.79 19.85 0.44
CA SER A 312 -3.73 20.18 -0.99
C SER A 312 -2.31 20.34 -1.55
N GLU A 313 -1.30 20.52 -0.67
CA GLU A 313 0.10 20.74 -1.04
C GLU A 313 1.03 19.57 -0.73
N ARG A 314 0.48 18.44 -0.28
CA ARG A 314 1.25 17.22 -0.05
C ARG A 314 1.91 16.73 -1.34
N GLN A 315 2.96 15.89 -1.20
CA GLN A 315 3.69 15.27 -2.32
C GLN A 315 4.51 16.20 -3.21
N ASN A 316 4.64 17.48 -2.84
CA ASN A 316 5.48 18.45 -3.53
C ASN A 316 6.90 18.58 -2.92
N GLY A 317 7.30 17.67 -2.01
CA GLY A 317 8.62 17.68 -1.36
C GLY A 317 8.78 18.74 -0.26
N TYR A 318 7.71 19.41 0.13
CA TYR A 318 7.74 20.48 1.14
C TYR A 318 8.15 19.98 2.52
N ALA A 319 7.69 18.79 2.96
CA ALA A 319 8.07 18.23 4.26
C ALA A 319 9.59 18.12 4.43
N THR A 320 10.29 17.63 3.39
CA THR A 320 11.76 17.48 3.41
C THR A 320 12.47 18.82 3.51
N GLN A 321 11.99 19.85 2.79
CA GLN A 321 12.53 21.20 2.89
C GLN A 321 12.21 21.85 4.23
N MET A 322 10.98 21.71 4.72
CA MET A 322 10.56 22.22 6.04
C MET A 322 11.45 21.68 7.14
N LEU A 323 11.65 20.35 7.17
CA LEU A 323 12.50 19.74 8.19
C LEU A 323 13.94 20.24 8.10
N ARG A 324 14.53 20.34 6.88
CA ARG A 324 15.86 20.90 6.68
C ARG A 324 15.98 22.33 7.23
N LEU A 325 15.05 23.20 6.88
CA LEU A 325 15.03 24.58 7.34
C LEU A 325 14.81 24.68 8.86
N THR A 326 13.99 23.78 9.44
CA THR A 326 13.78 23.75 10.91
C THR A 326 15.02 23.25 11.62
N LEU A 327 15.81 22.37 11.03
CA LEU A 327 17.11 21.97 11.56
C LEU A 327 18.11 23.15 11.57
N GLU A 328 18.10 24.01 10.54
CA GLU A 328 18.87 25.25 10.54
C GLU A 328 18.46 26.17 11.71
N LYS A 329 17.13 26.30 11.97
CA LYS A 329 16.61 27.03 13.14
C LYS A 329 16.99 26.39 14.48
N ALA A 330 17.07 25.08 14.53
CA ALA A 330 17.56 24.36 15.74
C ALA A 330 19.06 24.61 15.98
N LYS A 331 19.87 24.70 14.91
CA LYS A 331 21.28 25.03 14.98
C LYS A 331 21.53 26.45 15.49
N GLU A 332 20.70 27.43 15.03
CA GLU A 332 20.72 28.81 15.54
C GLU A 332 20.45 28.89 17.07
N ARG A 333 19.94 27.81 17.69
CA ARG A 333 19.63 27.68 19.12
C ARG A 333 20.56 26.71 19.85
N ASP A 334 21.69 26.34 19.25
CA ASP A 334 22.68 25.42 19.80
C ASP A 334 22.11 24.01 20.09
N ILE A 335 21.06 23.57 19.36
CA ILE A 335 20.52 22.21 19.48
C ILE A 335 21.31 21.32 18.52
N GLU A 336 22.41 20.75 18.99
CA GLU A 336 23.34 19.94 18.18
C GLU A 336 22.79 18.54 17.84
N LYS A 337 21.88 18.04 18.65
CA LYS A 337 21.27 16.72 18.47
C LYS A 337 19.76 16.82 18.55
N VAL A 338 19.11 16.62 17.42
CA VAL A 338 17.65 16.78 17.29
C VAL A 338 16.97 15.42 17.31
N ARG A 339 16.03 15.23 18.25
CA ARG A 339 15.13 14.07 18.25
C ARG A 339 13.88 14.39 17.45
N ILE A 340 13.47 13.44 16.59
CA ILE A 340 12.21 13.50 15.88
C ILE A 340 11.50 12.16 16.07
N CYS A 341 10.21 12.22 16.34
CA CYS A 341 9.35 11.05 16.50
C CYS A 341 8.27 11.05 15.42
N CYS A 342 7.91 9.88 14.95
CA CYS A 342 6.75 9.71 14.08
C CYS A 342 6.06 8.38 14.37
N ASP A 343 4.78 8.29 14.06
CA ASP A 343 4.04 7.04 14.10
C ASP A 343 4.70 6.00 13.18
N HIS A 344 4.77 4.74 13.63
CA HIS A 344 5.33 3.61 12.86
C HIS A 344 4.70 3.49 11.47
N TYR A 345 3.40 3.73 11.37
CA TYR A 345 2.67 3.66 10.10
C TYR A 345 2.81 4.92 9.24
N ASN A 346 3.38 6.02 9.78
CA ASN A 346 3.64 7.24 9.02
C ASN A 346 4.95 7.13 8.22
N VAL A 347 4.91 6.30 7.15
CA VAL A 347 6.05 6.05 6.26
C VAL A 347 6.56 7.34 5.62
N ALA A 348 5.67 8.30 5.33
CA ALA A 348 6.04 9.59 4.75
C ALA A 348 6.95 10.39 5.69
N SER A 349 6.57 10.49 6.97
CA SER A 349 7.41 11.16 7.98
C SER A 349 8.73 10.43 8.17
N ALA A 350 8.73 9.10 8.27
CA ALA A 350 9.95 8.31 8.41
C ALA A 350 10.94 8.53 7.25
N LYS A 351 10.46 8.61 6.01
CA LYS A 351 11.28 8.93 4.82
C LYS A 351 11.83 10.35 4.87
N THR A 352 10.98 11.32 5.21
CA THR A 352 11.38 12.72 5.37
C THR A 352 12.50 12.88 6.41
N ILE A 353 12.37 12.19 7.54
CA ILE A 353 13.38 12.21 8.62
C ILE A 353 14.70 11.60 8.14
N ARG A 354 14.65 10.43 7.49
CA ARG A 354 15.85 9.77 6.94
C ARG A 354 16.53 10.59 5.84
N ALA A 355 15.76 11.24 4.98
CA ALA A 355 16.27 12.12 3.92
C ALA A 355 17.04 13.32 4.50
N ASN A 356 16.75 13.72 5.75
CA ASN A 356 17.47 14.76 6.49
C ASN A 356 18.52 14.20 7.47
N GLY A 357 18.99 12.96 7.26
CA GLY A 357 20.05 12.37 8.06
C GLY A 357 19.59 11.72 9.38
N GLY A 358 18.29 11.46 9.51
CA GLY A 358 17.74 10.80 10.70
C GLY A 358 18.10 9.33 10.78
N VAL A 359 18.62 8.92 11.92
CA VAL A 359 18.96 7.54 12.25
C VAL A 359 17.96 7.02 13.26
N LEU A 360 17.28 5.92 12.94
CA LEU A 360 16.33 5.26 13.84
C LEU A 360 17.08 4.72 15.06
N GLU A 361 16.63 5.10 16.26
CA GLU A 361 17.15 4.57 17.52
C GLU A 361 16.37 3.31 17.90
N ASP A 362 15.06 3.42 18.03
CA ASP A 362 14.15 2.34 18.42
C ASP A 362 12.69 2.69 18.11
N GLU A 363 11.79 1.83 18.57
CA GLU A 363 10.34 2.01 18.55
C GLU A 363 9.79 1.88 19.97
N GLN A 364 8.88 2.77 20.37
CA GLN A 364 8.24 2.77 21.68
C GLN A 364 6.72 2.69 21.53
N PHE A 365 6.11 1.79 22.30
CA PHE A 365 4.66 1.67 22.35
C PHE A 365 4.10 2.69 23.35
N ASP A 366 3.22 3.57 22.87
CA ASP A 366 2.47 4.50 23.72
C ASP A 366 1.14 3.83 24.13
N SER A 367 1.07 3.41 25.40
CA SER A 367 -0.14 2.80 25.95
C SER A 367 -1.30 3.76 26.15
N SER A 368 -1.08 5.07 26.02
CA SER A 368 -2.12 6.08 26.18
C SER A 368 -3.02 6.23 24.96
N ASP A 369 -2.49 6.01 23.77
CA ASP A 369 -3.24 6.09 22.51
C ASP A 369 -3.13 4.82 21.64
N GLY A 370 -2.35 3.82 22.09
CA GLY A 370 -2.17 2.54 21.40
C GLY A 370 -1.24 2.61 20.19
N THR A 371 -0.48 3.69 20.02
CA THR A 371 0.41 3.88 18.88
C THR A 371 1.81 3.34 19.11
N LEU A 372 2.47 2.88 18.04
CA LEU A 372 3.88 2.52 18.04
C LEU A 372 4.67 3.68 17.42
N THR A 373 5.52 4.32 18.21
CA THR A 373 6.26 5.53 17.82
C THR A 373 7.70 5.18 17.47
N GLN A 374 8.14 5.50 16.27
CA GLN A 374 9.53 5.46 15.82
C GLN A 374 10.28 6.70 16.31
N ARG A 375 11.49 6.51 16.87
CA ARG A 375 12.33 7.56 17.41
C ARG A 375 13.62 7.67 16.63
N TYR A 376 13.89 8.88 16.12
CA TYR A 376 15.06 9.17 15.30
C TYR A 376 15.94 10.23 15.94
N TRP A 377 17.25 10.15 15.67
CA TRP A 377 18.20 11.20 15.98
C TRP A 377 18.84 11.77 14.72
N ILE A 378 18.94 13.09 14.66
CA ILE A 378 19.69 13.82 13.65
C ILE A 378 20.86 14.56 14.33
N GLN A 379 22.06 14.37 13.81
CA GLN A 379 23.23 15.15 14.22
C GLN A 379 23.22 16.48 13.47
N ASN A 380 22.99 17.57 14.18
CA ASN A 380 22.77 18.90 13.63
C ASN A 380 24.02 19.79 13.79
N LYS A 381 25.19 19.26 13.37
CA LYS A 381 26.49 19.93 13.50
C LYS A 381 26.68 21.05 12.47
#